data_e2afb18e262ead922babf419ad174826
#
_entry.id   e2afb18e262ead922babf419ad174826
#
_cell.length_a   1.000
_cell.length_b   1.000
_cell.length_c   1.000
_cell.angle_alpha   90.00
_cell.angle_beta   90.00
_cell.angle_gamma   90.00
#
_symmetry.space_group_name_H-M   'P 1'
#
loop_
_entity.id
_entity.type
_entity.pdbx_description
1 polymer ?
#
loop_
_entity_poly.entity_id
_entity_poly.type
_entity_poly.pdbx_seq_one_letter_code
_entity_poly.pdbx_strand_id
1 'polypeptide(L)'
;MLIDPPPPSPEEQAAIERAWRDAKLAATDGDVTRHRDELEEGTATTLTAEQYTALQVYRRQLRDWPENGEFPLIDHRPAAPTWLIE
;
A
#
# COMPACT_ATOMS: atom_id res chain seq x y z
N MET A 1 21.00 -20.42 26.54
CA MET A 1 20.40 -20.84 25.26
C MET A 1 19.41 -19.78 24.78
N LEU A 2 19.54 -19.37 23.55
CA LEU A 2 18.59 -18.42 22.97
C LEU A 2 17.40 -19.19 22.43
N ILE A 3 16.20 -18.76 22.80
CA ILE A 3 14.96 -19.35 22.33
C ILE A 3 14.28 -18.32 21.44
N ASP A 4 13.94 -18.71 20.22
CA ASP A 4 13.21 -17.83 19.33
C ASP A 4 11.84 -17.49 19.91
N PRO A 5 11.39 -16.24 19.79
CA PRO A 5 10.05 -15.89 20.25
C PRO A 5 9.00 -16.68 19.47
N PRO A 6 7.85 -16.97 20.06
CA PRO A 6 6.78 -17.63 19.33
C PRO A 6 6.28 -16.77 18.19
N PRO A 7 5.73 -17.38 17.12
CA PRO A 7 5.15 -16.60 16.04
C PRO A 7 3.98 -15.74 16.56
N PRO A 8 3.67 -14.61 15.88
CA PRO A 8 2.56 -13.77 16.28
C PRO A 8 1.25 -14.55 16.31
N SER A 9 0.37 -14.22 17.25
CA SER A 9 -0.99 -14.74 17.25
C SER A 9 -1.74 -14.21 16.03
N PRO A 10 -2.89 -14.82 15.65
CA PRO A 10 -3.69 -14.28 14.54
C PRO A 10 -4.07 -12.82 14.72
N GLU A 11 -4.38 -12.38 15.94
CA GLU A 11 -4.72 -10.98 16.20
C GLU A 11 -3.51 -10.07 16.06
N GLU A 12 -2.35 -10.52 16.55
CA GLU A 12 -1.10 -9.79 16.40
C GLU A 12 -0.70 -9.69 14.92
N GLN A 13 -0.84 -10.77 14.17
CA GLN A 13 -0.55 -10.76 12.74
C GLN A 13 -1.49 -9.82 12.00
N ALA A 14 -2.76 -9.80 12.35
CA ALA A 14 -3.72 -8.87 11.75
C ALA A 14 -3.33 -7.41 12.03
N ALA A 15 -2.89 -7.12 13.27
CA ALA A 15 -2.42 -5.77 13.62
C ALA A 15 -1.18 -5.38 12.84
N ILE A 16 -0.24 -6.30 12.67
CA ILE A 16 0.98 -6.08 11.87
C ILE A 16 0.59 -5.75 10.42
N GLU A 17 -0.35 -6.50 9.84
CA GLU A 17 -0.74 -6.28 8.45
C GLU A 17 -1.51 -4.98 8.26
N ARG A 18 -2.32 -4.56 9.23
CA ARG A 18 -2.97 -3.25 9.17
C ARG A 18 -1.97 -2.11 9.25
N ALA A 19 -0.98 -2.23 10.13
CA ALA A 19 0.08 -1.23 10.24
C ALA A 19 0.91 -1.17 8.95
N TRP A 20 1.21 -2.31 8.35
CA TRP A 20 1.90 -2.36 7.06
C TRP A 20 1.11 -1.62 5.98
N ARG A 21 -0.19 -1.92 5.88
CA ARG A 21 -1.09 -1.26 4.93
C ARG A 21 -1.13 0.24 5.14
N ASP A 22 -1.29 0.68 6.38
CA ASP A 22 -1.37 2.10 6.71
C ASP A 22 -0.08 2.84 6.32
N ALA A 23 1.07 2.21 6.55
CA ALA A 23 2.36 2.78 6.16
C ALA A 23 2.47 2.93 4.63
N LYS A 24 1.97 1.95 3.86
CA LYS A 24 1.98 2.01 2.40
C LYS A 24 1.04 3.09 1.86
N LEU A 25 -0.12 3.23 2.47
CA LEU A 25 -1.04 4.33 2.11
C LEU A 25 -0.41 5.68 2.41
N ALA A 26 0.19 5.84 3.58
CA ALA A 26 0.85 7.09 3.96
C ALA A 26 2.01 7.42 3.00
N ALA A 27 2.79 6.42 2.60
CA ALA A 27 3.93 6.61 1.69
C ALA A 27 3.50 7.09 0.30
N THR A 28 2.28 6.78 -0.12
CA THR A 28 1.77 7.13 -1.45
C THR A 28 0.80 8.32 -1.47
N ASP A 29 0.42 8.85 -0.32
CA ASP A 29 -0.50 10.00 -0.23
C ASP A 29 0.05 11.23 -0.97
N GLY A 30 1.33 11.50 -0.82
CA GLY A 30 1.98 12.64 -1.48
C GLY A 30 1.97 12.53 -3.01
N ASP A 31 2.11 11.31 -3.54
CA ASP A 31 2.07 11.08 -4.99
C ASP A 31 0.70 11.42 -5.56
N VAL A 32 -0.36 11.06 -4.86
CA VAL A 32 -1.73 11.36 -5.27
C VAL A 32 -1.98 12.86 -5.24
N THR A 33 -1.60 13.51 -4.14
CA THR A 33 -1.79 14.95 -3.97
C THR A 33 -1.04 15.71 -5.06
N ARG A 34 0.22 15.37 -5.31
CA ARG A 34 1.02 16.02 -6.33
C ARG A 34 0.39 15.87 -7.72
N HIS A 35 -0.07 14.67 -8.06
CA HIS A 35 -0.68 14.42 -9.36
C HIS A 35 -1.92 15.28 -9.56
N ARG A 36 -2.77 15.36 -8.55
CA ARG A 36 -3.99 16.19 -8.59
C ARG A 36 -3.66 17.67 -8.73
N ASP A 37 -2.67 18.15 -8.00
CA ASP A 37 -2.23 19.54 -8.06
C ASP A 37 -1.68 19.88 -9.44
N GLU A 38 -0.87 19.01 -10.02
CA GLU A 38 -0.31 19.20 -11.36
C GLU A 38 -1.42 19.27 -12.41
N LEU A 39 -2.43 18.41 -12.31
CA LEU A 39 -3.58 18.46 -13.21
C LEU A 39 -4.36 19.77 -13.06
N GLU A 40 -4.60 20.23 -11.85
CA GLU A 40 -5.32 21.49 -11.59
C GLU A 40 -4.53 22.69 -12.09
N GLU A 41 -3.21 22.65 -11.98
CA GLU A 41 -2.34 23.73 -12.45
C GLU A 41 -2.14 23.71 -13.97
N GLY A 42 -2.55 22.62 -14.63
CA GLY A 42 -2.36 22.49 -16.07
C GLY A 42 -0.91 22.24 -16.47
N THR A 43 -0.08 21.77 -15.53
CA THR A 43 1.32 21.45 -15.78
C THR A 43 1.49 19.99 -16.18
N ALA A 44 2.66 19.63 -16.71
CA ALA A 44 2.98 18.24 -17.00
C ALA A 44 2.99 17.44 -15.69
N THR A 45 2.39 16.24 -15.71
CA THR A 45 2.35 15.41 -14.53
C THR A 45 3.64 14.59 -14.39
N THR A 46 4.08 14.36 -13.15
CA THR A 46 5.22 13.50 -12.86
C THR A 46 4.92 12.04 -13.23
N LEU A 47 3.68 11.59 -12.94
CA LEU A 47 3.21 10.26 -13.31
C LEU A 47 2.44 10.33 -14.63
N THR A 48 2.52 9.28 -15.43
CA THR A 48 1.63 9.14 -16.58
C THR A 48 0.21 8.83 -16.09
N ALA A 49 -0.77 8.96 -16.97
CA ALA A 49 -2.15 8.60 -16.64
C ALA A 49 -2.26 7.12 -16.25
N GLU A 50 -1.54 6.25 -16.96
CA GLU A 50 -1.53 4.81 -16.68
C GLU A 50 -0.88 4.52 -15.32
N GLN A 51 0.22 5.22 -15.00
CA GLN A 51 0.88 5.07 -13.70
C GLN A 51 -0.05 5.51 -12.57
N TYR A 52 -0.73 6.63 -12.74
CA TYR A 52 -1.66 7.11 -11.73
C TYR A 52 -2.82 6.14 -11.53
N THR A 53 -3.36 5.58 -12.61
CA THR A 53 -4.42 4.56 -12.51
C THR A 53 -3.92 3.33 -11.76
N ALA A 54 -2.71 2.85 -12.07
CA ALA A 54 -2.13 1.71 -11.37
C ALA A 54 -1.92 1.99 -9.89
N LEU A 55 -1.49 3.22 -9.55
CA LEU A 55 -1.34 3.63 -8.16
C LEU A 55 -2.68 3.61 -7.44
N GLN A 56 -3.74 4.10 -8.05
CA GLN A 56 -5.07 4.11 -7.45
C GLN A 56 -5.61 2.70 -7.24
N VAL A 57 -5.37 1.78 -8.17
CA VAL A 57 -5.76 0.37 -8.02
C VAL A 57 -5.03 -0.25 -6.84
N TYR A 58 -3.72 -0.02 -6.73
CA TYR A 58 -2.93 -0.52 -5.61
C TYR A 58 -3.45 0.01 -4.28
N ARG A 59 -3.71 1.32 -4.19
CA ARG A 59 -4.22 1.94 -2.97
C ARG A 59 -5.59 1.39 -2.57
N ARG A 60 -6.46 1.08 -3.54
CA ARG A 60 -7.74 0.42 -3.25
C ARG A 60 -7.51 -0.97 -2.68
N GLN A 61 -6.60 -1.74 -3.27
CA GLN A 61 -6.26 -3.06 -2.76
C GLN A 61 -5.72 -2.99 -1.33
N LEU A 62 -4.92 -1.97 -1.02
CA LEU A 62 -4.44 -1.74 0.35
C LEU A 62 -5.60 -1.47 1.31
N ARG A 63 -6.54 -0.60 0.92
CA ARG A 63 -7.70 -0.31 1.77
C ARG A 63 -8.55 -1.54 2.01
N ASP A 64 -8.68 -2.40 1.00
CA ASP A 64 -9.51 -3.59 1.07
C ASP A 64 -8.76 -4.80 1.66
N TRP A 65 -7.45 -4.68 1.90
CA TRP A 65 -6.61 -5.79 2.35
C TRP A 65 -7.18 -6.50 3.59
N PRO A 66 -7.62 -5.80 4.65
CA PRO A 66 -8.15 -6.50 5.82
C PRO A 66 -9.42 -7.31 5.56
N GLU A 67 -10.12 -7.04 4.47
CA GLU A 67 -11.34 -7.76 4.08
C GLU A 67 -11.07 -8.88 3.08
N ASN A 68 -9.82 -9.01 2.62
CA ASN A 68 -9.43 -10.06 1.70
C ASN A 68 -9.46 -11.42 2.41
N GLY A 69 -9.94 -12.46 1.72
CA GLY A 69 -10.02 -13.81 2.28
C GLY A 69 -8.69 -14.41 2.69
N GLU A 70 -7.58 -13.91 2.12
CA GLU A 70 -6.23 -14.37 2.45
C GLU A 70 -5.57 -13.54 3.56
N PHE A 71 -6.24 -12.49 4.02
CA PHE A 71 -5.72 -11.68 5.13
C PHE A 71 -5.67 -12.51 6.41
N PRO A 72 -4.61 -12.46 7.23
CA PRO A 72 -3.44 -11.57 7.16
C PRO A 72 -2.16 -12.28 6.68
N LEU A 73 -2.24 -13.12 5.66
CA LEU A 73 -1.08 -13.86 5.14
C LEU A 73 -0.16 -12.95 4.35
N ILE A 74 1.10 -12.84 4.79
CA ILE A 74 2.09 -11.94 4.19
C ILE A 74 2.25 -12.18 2.69
N ASP A 75 2.24 -13.43 2.26
CA ASP A 75 2.44 -13.78 0.86
C ASP A 75 1.33 -13.28 -0.06
N HIS A 76 0.21 -12.86 0.51
CA HIS A 76 -0.95 -12.38 -0.23
C HIS A 76 -1.15 -10.87 -0.14
N ARG A 77 -0.17 -10.14 0.37
CA ARG A 77 -0.21 -8.67 0.41
C ARG A 77 -0.39 -8.11 -1.00
N PRO A 78 -1.17 -7.02 -1.15
CA PRO A 78 -1.23 -6.33 -2.43
C PRO A 78 0.16 -5.98 -2.95
N ALA A 79 0.38 -6.20 -4.24
CA ALA A 79 1.67 -5.94 -4.87
C ALA A 79 1.70 -4.53 -5.43
N ALA A 80 2.74 -3.77 -5.08
CA ALA A 80 2.94 -2.43 -5.61
C ALA A 80 3.28 -2.48 -7.10
N PRO A 81 2.89 -1.45 -7.89
CA PRO A 81 3.38 -1.32 -9.25
C PRO A 81 4.91 -1.33 -9.27
N THR A 82 5.49 -1.96 -10.29
CA THR A 82 6.94 -2.15 -10.35
C THR A 82 7.73 -0.84 -10.44
N TRP A 83 7.13 0.21 -10.99
CA TRP A 83 7.76 1.53 -11.11
C TRP A 83 7.70 2.35 -9.82
N LEU A 84 6.90 1.95 -8.84
CA LEU A 84 6.70 2.71 -7.60
C LEU A 84 7.89 2.50 -6.67
N ILE A 85 8.54 3.60 -6.32
CA ILE A 85 9.64 3.62 -5.36
C ILE A 85 9.09 4.17 -4.06
N GLU A 86 9.18 3.38 -3.01
CA GLU A 86 8.72 3.76 -1.67
C GLU A 86 9.88 4.00 -0.72
#